data_9cc97cb1adc7fde3b2685364e0629dbb
#
_entry.id   9cc97cb1adc7fde3b2685364e0629dbb
#
_cell.length_a   1.000
_cell.length_b   1.000
_cell.length_c   1.000
_cell.angle_alpha   90.00
_cell.angle_beta   90.00
_cell.angle_gamma   90.00
#
_symmetry.space_group_name_H-M   'P 1'
#
loop_
_entity.id
_entity.type
_entity.pdbx_description
1 polymer ?
#
loop_
_entity_poly.entity_id
_entity_poly.type
_entity_poly.pdbx_seq_one_letter_code
_entity_poly.pdbx_strand_id
1 'polypeptide(L)'
;MTQTIRVNDASVEKAIQKGLRQLQLTQDDVEIEVIDEGKKGLFGFGQKDAVVSITVKEKIEQEEVVVEEVEESFEDEEFDTEDNYEEFDEAVEVLDNHIEEAAHVTKAYLEQIAEIYGAPSVVHVEVQKEKMNFVFETDKPGLLIGKYGKILNAIQVLAQVSVHRFVKGRMSVQVDVGDYRLRRTEALQQIAEKTARRVLKTKQPVYLEPLPAYERKQIHAYLSKNKRISTHSEGKEPHRYLVVEIAE
;
A
#
# COMPACT_ATOMS: atom_id res chain seq x y z
N MET A 1 22.14 -1.72 -12.11
CA MET A 1 22.26 -1.64 -13.59
C MET A 1 21.58 -2.85 -14.18
N THR A 2 20.46 -2.69 -14.86
CA THR A 2 19.72 -3.78 -15.51
C THR A 2 20.53 -4.30 -16.69
N GLN A 3 20.93 -5.57 -16.65
CA GLN A 3 21.64 -6.22 -17.74
C GLN A 3 20.62 -6.77 -18.75
N THR A 4 20.69 -6.30 -20.01
CA THR A 4 19.84 -6.77 -21.10
C THR A 4 20.69 -7.40 -22.18
N ILE A 5 20.32 -8.61 -22.62
CA ILE A 5 20.97 -9.29 -23.76
C ILE A 5 19.95 -9.58 -24.87
N ARG A 6 20.42 -9.56 -26.12
CA ARG A 6 19.63 -9.99 -27.27
C ARG A 6 20.19 -11.30 -27.82
N VAL A 7 19.31 -12.26 -28.01
CA VAL A 7 19.66 -13.61 -28.46
C VAL A 7 18.80 -13.99 -29.67
N ASN A 8 19.43 -14.61 -30.68
CA ASN A 8 18.76 -15.15 -31.85
C ASN A 8 18.95 -16.66 -31.95
N ASP A 9 17.91 -17.36 -32.38
CA ASP A 9 17.94 -18.79 -32.70
C ASP A 9 16.78 -19.15 -33.65
N ALA A 10 16.79 -20.38 -34.17
CA ALA A 10 15.82 -20.89 -35.15
C ALA A 10 14.35 -20.88 -34.68
N SER A 11 14.08 -20.73 -33.37
CA SER A 11 12.75 -20.54 -32.79
C SER A 11 12.83 -19.70 -31.53
N VAL A 12 11.71 -19.04 -31.15
CA VAL A 12 11.59 -18.24 -29.93
C VAL A 12 12.01 -19.04 -28.67
N GLU A 13 11.52 -20.29 -28.55
CA GLU A 13 11.83 -21.16 -27.39
C GLU A 13 13.34 -21.46 -27.27
N LYS A 14 14.01 -21.73 -28.41
CA LYS A 14 15.45 -21.98 -28.41
C LYS A 14 16.26 -20.72 -28.11
N ALA A 15 15.84 -19.58 -28.61
CA ALA A 15 16.46 -18.29 -28.32
C ALA A 15 16.35 -17.97 -26.81
N ILE A 16 15.19 -18.20 -26.20
CA ILE A 16 14.98 -18.05 -24.73
C ILE A 16 15.90 -18.98 -23.94
N GLN A 17 15.90 -20.29 -24.25
CA GLN A 17 16.75 -21.26 -23.55
C GLN A 17 18.24 -20.93 -23.68
N LYS A 18 18.67 -20.46 -24.86
CA LYS A 18 20.05 -20.05 -25.10
C LYS A 18 20.43 -18.84 -24.24
N GLY A 19 19.55 -17.85 -24.16
CA GLY A 19 19.79 -16.65 -23.36
C GLY A 19 19.79 -16.92 -21.85
N LEU A 20 18.86 -17.76 -21.35
CA LEU A 20 18.84 -18.17 -19.95
C LEU A 20 20.11 -18.94 -19.55
N ARG A 21 20.61 -19.82 -20.43
CA ARG A 21 21.90 -20.50 -20.19
C ARG A 21 23.10 -19.55 -20.19
N GLN A 22 23.08 -18.52 -21.02
CA GLN A 22 24.14 -17.53 -21.11
C GLN A 22 24.20 -16.65 -19.86
N LEU A 23 23.04 -16.34 -19.25
CA LEU A 23 22.91 -15.57 -18.04
C LEU A 23 23.00 -16.44 -16.76
N GLN A 24 22.93 -17.77 -16.88
CA GLN A 24 22.85 -18.73 -15.77
C GLN A 24 21.66 -18.43 -14.81
N LEU A 25 20.53 -17.97 -15.40
CA LEU A 25 19.33 -17.59 -14.67
C LEU A 25 18.14 -18.46 -15.07
N THR A 26 17.09 -18.47 -14.24
CA THR A 26 15.83 -19.13 -14.53
C THR A 26 14.85 -18.17 -15.25
N GLN A 27 13.76 -18.69 -15.76
CA GLN A 27 12.76 -17.88 -16.48
C GLN A 27 12.06 -16.88 -15.54
N ASP A 28 11.99 -17.16 -14.26
CA ASP A 28 11.37 -16.30 -13.24
C ASP A 28 12.25 -15.07 -12.88
N ASP A 29 13.56 -15.19 -13.08
CA ASP A 29 14.53 -14.15 -12.75
C ASP A 29 14.72 -13.10 -13.88
N VAL A 30 14.02 -13.27 -15.01
CA VAL A 30 14.19 -12.40 -16.19
C VAL A 30 12.85 -11.94 -16.75
N GLU A 31 12.87 -10.83 -17.44
CA GLU A 31 11.79 -10.35 -18.32
C GLU A 31 12.18 -10.64 -19.77
N ILE A 32 11.27 -11.29 -20.52
CA ILE A 32 11.52 -11.75 -21.89
C ILE A 32 10.60 -10.99 -22.84
N GLU A 33 11.19 -10.29 -23.80
CA GLU A 33 10.49 -9.59 -24.86
C GLU A 33 10.83 -10.23 -26.21
N VAL A 34 9.82 -10.66 -26.97
CA VAL A 34 10.00 -11.22 -28.32
C VAL A 34 10.02 -10.07 -29.34
N ILE A 35 11.19 -9.82 -29.92
CA ILE A 35 11.39 -8.76 -30.92
C ILE A 35 10.96 -9.24 -32.31
N ASP A 36 11.28 -10.50 -32.65
CA ASP A 36 10.92 -11.10 -33.94
C ASP A 36 10.66 -12.60 -33.73
N GLU A 37 9.51 -13.09 -34.15
CA GLU A 37 9.15 -14.50 -34.01
C GLU A 37 9.89 -15.43 -34.98
N GLY A 38 10.57 -14.87 -35.97
CA GLY A 38 11.20 -15.63 -37.05
C GLY A 38 10.21 -16.24 -38.03
N LYS A 39 10.69 -16.87 -39.07
CA LYS A 39 9.87 -17.62 -40.05
C LYS A 39 10.54 -18.92 -40.41
N LYS A 40 9.79 -20.04 -40.36
CA LYS A 40 10.21 -21.33 -40.90
C LYS A 40 10.17 -21.23 -42.44
N GLY A 41 11.33 -21.31 -43.10
CA GLY A 41 11.41 -21.35 -44.57
C GLY A 41 10.79 -22.63 -45.11
N LEU A 42 10.19 -22.54 -46.32
CA LEU A 42 9.73 -23.71 -47.09
C LEU A 42 10.88 -24.20 -47.95
N PHE A 43 11.30 -25.47 -47.79
CA PHE A 43 12.43 -26.08 -48.52
C PHE A 43 13.80 -25.36 -48.38
N GLY A 44 14.08 -24.76 -47.23
CA GLY A 44 15.39 -24.16 -46.95
C GLY A 44 15.59 -22.73 -47.49
N PHE A 45 14.60 -22.15 -48.14
CA PHE A 45 14.63 -20.76 -48.61
C PHE A 45 13.75 -19.86 -47.77
N GLY A 46 14.31 -18.72 -47.28
CA GLY A 46 13.56 -17.69 -46.55
C GLY A 46 13.40 -17.94 -45.04
N GLN A 47 14.25 -18.79 -44.44
CA GLN A 47 14.30 -18.95 -42.99
C GLN A 47 14.82 -17.66 -42.33
N LYS A 48 14.13 -17.17 -41.33
CA LYS A 48 14.52 -16.03 -40.48
C LYS A 48 14.53 -16.47 -39.04
N ASP A 49 15.63 -16.22 -38.34
CA ASP A 49 15.76 -16.55 -36.95
C ASP A 49 14.84 -15.70 -36.07
N ALA A 50 14.35 -16.28 -35.00
CA ALA A 50 13.65 -15.55 -33.94
C ALA A 50 14.65 -14.74 -33.11
N VAL A 51 14.26 -13.54 -32.67
CA VAL A 51 15.08 -12.64 -31.88
C VAL A 51 14.32 -12.31 -30.57
N VAL A 52 14.94 -12.56 -29.43
CA VAL A 52 14.39 -12.23 -28.11
C VAL A 52 15.34 -11.31 -27.35
N SER A 53 14.77 -10.38 -26.57
CA SER A 53 15.48 -9.55 -25.61
C SER A 53 15.21 -10.11 -24.21
N ILE A 54 16.25 -10.36 -23.44
CA ILE A 54 16.16 -10.89 -22.09
C ILE A 54 16.78 -9.89 -21.14
N THR A 55 15.99 -9.34 -20.23
CA THR A 55 16.39 -8.37 -19.22
C THR A 55 16.35 -9.02 -17.83
N VAL A 56 17.45 -8.94 -17.10
CA VAL A 56 17.55 -9.47 -15.74
C VAL A 56 16.72 -8.59 -14.81
N LYS A 57 15.77 -9.19 -14.10
CA LYS A 57 15.05 -8.52 -13.01
C LYS A 57 16.01 -8.31 -11.84
N GLU A 58 16.07 -7.10 -11.31
CA GLU A 58 16.76 -6.88 -10.05
C GLU A 58 16.01 -7.64 -8.95
N LYS A 59 16.64 -8.65 -8.37
CA LYS A 59 16.13 -9.32 -7.18
C LYS A 59 16.10 -8.31 -6.06
N ILE A 60 14.91 -7.87 -5.67
CA ILE A 60 14.69 -7.34 -4.33
C ILE A 60 14.70 -8.60 -3.46
N GLU A 61 15.80 -8.85 -2.77
CA GLU A 61 15.87 -9.89 -1.74
C GLU A 61 14.86 -9.55 -0.66
N GLN A 62 13.68 -10.17 -0.75
CA GLN A 62 12.80 -10.31 0.39
C GLN A 62 13.42 -11.44 1.22
N GLU A 63 14.17 -11.09 2.26
CA GLU A 63 14.46 -12.01 3.33
C GLU A 63 13.13 -12.45 3.96
N GLU A 64 12.70 -13.67 3.63
CA GLU A 64 11.72 -14.40 4.42
C GLU A 64 12.37 -14.68 5.78
N VAL A 65 11.97 -13.90 6.78
CA VAL A 65 12.31 -14.20 8.18
C VAL A 65 11.52 -15.44 8.56
N VAL A 66 12.17 -16.59 8.49
CA VAL A 66 11.74 -17.83 9.13
C VAL A 66 11.84 -17.58 10.63
N VAL A 67 10.69 -17.44 11.30
CA VAL A 67 10.64 -17.40 12.77
C VAL A 67 10.76 -18.84 13.25
N GLU A 68 11.98 -19.28 13.55
CA GLU A 68 12.20 -20.44 14.41
C GLU A 68 11.93 -19.99 15.86
N GLU A 69 10.95 -20.65 16.49
CA GLU A 69 10.75 -20.54 17.93
C GLU A 69 11.99 -21.12 18.64
N VAL A 70 12.84 -20.26 19.16
CA VAL A 70 13.91 -20.65 20.08
C VAL A 70 13.40 -20.43 21.49
N GLU A 71 13.08 -21.54 22.17
CA GLU A 71 12.98 -21.56 23.63
C GLU A 71 14.40 -21.38 24.20
N GLU A 72 14.79 -20.16 24.54
CA GLU A 72 16.00 -19.91 25.29
C GLU A 72 15.70 -19.86 26.80
N SER A 73 16.31 -20.81 27.49
CA SER A 73 16.47 -20.84 28.94
C SER A 73 17.34 -19.66 29.38
N PHE A 74 16.79 -18.77 30.21
CA PHE A 74 17.54 -17.71 30.86
C PHE A 74 18.47 -18.34 31.93
N GLU A 75 19.77 -18.36 31.66
CA GLU A 75 20.78 -18.44 32.68
C GLU A 75 21.23 -17.02 33.05
N ASP A 76 21.14 -16.70 34.33
CA ASP A 76 21.55 -15.42 34.91
C ASP A 76 23.05 -15.21 34.76
N GLU A 77 23.53 -14.50 33.76
CA GLU A 77 24.85 -13.89 33.72
C GLU A 77 24.77 -12.47 34.25
N GLU A 78 25.43 -12.17 35.35
CA GLU A 78 25.67 -10.83 35.87
C GLU A 78 26.41 -10.00 34.81
N PHE A 79 25.72 -9.09 34.15
CA PHE A 79 26.31 -8.17 33.19
C PHE A 79 26.78 -6.91 33.91
N ASP A 80 28.07 -6.63 33.86
CA ASP A 80 28.72 -5.45 34.41
C ASP A 80 28.25 -4.20 33.62
N THR A 81 27.59 -3.26 34.30
CA THR A 81 26.71 -2.23 33.68
C THR A 81 27.36 -0.84 33.60
N GLU A 82 28.65 -0.68 33.49
CA GLU A 82 29.24 0.67 33.50
C GLU A 82 29.63 1.22 32.10
N ASP A 83 29.78 0.38 31.04
CA ASP A 83 30.27 0.88 29.74
C ASP A 83 29.20 1.00 28.64
N ASN A 84 27.92 0.75 28.91
CA ASN A 84 26.87 0.62 27.87
C ASN A 84 25.90 1.81 27.75
N TYR A 85 26.06 2.86 28.57
CA TYR A 85 25.11 3.99 28.57
C TYR A 85 25.43 5.01 27.48
N GLU A 86 26.69 5.24 27.14
CA GLU A 86 27.06 6.24 26.12
C GLU A 86 26.68 5.74 24.69
N GLU A 87 26.81 4.46 24.39
CA GLU A 87 26.44 3.86 23.08
C GLU A 87 24.93 3.81 22.88
N PHE A 88 24.14 3.70 23.98
CA PHE A 88 22.67 3.71 23.94
C PHE A 88 22.11 5.11 23.73
N ASP A 89 22.70 6.13 24.37
CA ASP A 89 22.30 7.52 24.19
C ASP A 89 22.61 8.03 22.77
N GLU A 90 23.76 7.66 22.21
CA GLU A 90 24.13 8.01 20.84
C GLU A 90 23.20 7.34 19.80
N ALA A 91 22.80 6.08 20.02
CA ALA A 91 21.84 5.37 19.17
C ALA A 91 20.42 5.96 19.24
N VAL A 92 19.98 6.41 20.40
CA VAL A 92 18.69 7.09 20.60
C VAL A 92 18.70 8.46 19.93
N GLU A 93 19.77 9.23 20.06
CA GLU A 93 19.91 10.55 19.44
C GLU A 93 19.95 10.46 17.90
N VAL A 94 20.58 9.45 17.33
CA VAL A 94 20.60 9.18 15.89
C VAL A 94 19.22 8.76 15.37
N LEU A 95 18.46 7.97 16.14
CA LEU A 95 17.09 7.59 15.79
C LEU A 95 16.13 8.79 15.82
N ASP A 96 16.24 9.65 16.82
CA ASP A 96 15.41 10.86 16.93
C ASP A 96 15.70 11.84 15.78
N ASN A 97 16.96 12.02 15.40
CA ASN A 97 17.36 12.83 14.25
C ASN A 97 16.75 12.32 12.93
N HIS A 98 16.68 11.01 12.70
CA HIS A 98 16.05 10.44 11.51
C HIS A 98 14.53 10.61 11.50
N ILE A 99 13.89 10.58 12.66
CA ILE A 99 12.45 10.81 12.81
C ILE A 99 12.11 12.27 12.51
N GLU A 100 12.89 13.22 13.04
CA GLU A 100 12.71 14.65 12.78
C GLU A 100 12.96 15.00 11.31
N GLU A 101 13.99 14.43 10.69
CA GLU A 101 14.27 14.60 9.26
C GLU A 101 13.11 14.03 8.41
N ALA A 102 12.62 12.82 8.73
CA ALA A 102 11.47 12.22 8.07
C ALA A 102 10.23 13.11 8.15
N ALA A 103 9.95 13.66 9.33
CA ALA A 103 8.84 14.58 9.57
C ALA A 103 8.95 15.83 8.72
N HIS A 104 10.13 16.47 8.71
CA HIS A 104 10.38 17.72 7.99
C HIS A 104 10.30 17.54 6.47
N VAL A 105 10.97 16.51 5.92
CA VAL A 105 10.98 16.23 4.47
C VAL A 105 9.59 15.84 3.99
N THR A 106 8.90 14.97 4.74
CA THR A 106 7.54 14.55 4.37
C THR A 106 6.54 15.70 4.45
N LYS A 107 6.64 16.56 5.47
CA LYS A 107 5.82 17.79 5.56
C LYS A 107 5.97 18.65 4.31
N ALA A 108 7.19 19.01 3.95
CA ALA A 108 7.46 19.84 2.77
C ALA A 108 6.93 19.20 1.48
N TYR A 109 7.09 17.88 1.33
CA TYR A 109 6.56 17.11 0.21
C TYR A 109 5.03 17.16 0.15
N LEU A 110 4.35 17.03 1.28
CA LEU A 110 2.89 17.09 1.37
C LEU A 110 2.35 18.49 1.07
N GLU A 111 3.03 19.55 1.52
CA GLU A 111 2.67 20.94 1.19
C GLU A 111 2.80 21.21 -0.31
N GLN A 112 3.84 20.70 -0.97
CA GLN A 112 3.98 20.77 -2.44
C GLN A 112 2.88 20.03 -3.19
N ILE A 113 2.50 18.83 -2.73
CA ILE A 113 1.35 18.09 -3.30
C ILE A 113 0.08 18.94 -3.20
N ALA A 114 -0.19 19.52 -2.04
CA ALA A 114 -1.38 20.35 -1.83
C ALA A 114 -1.41 21.56 -2.74
N GLU A 115 -0.27 22.21 -2.96
CA GLU A 115 -0.14 23.34 -3.89
C GLU A 115 -0.44 22.94 -5.34
N ILE A 116 0.13 21.82 -5.81
CA ILE A 116 -0.12 21.27 -7.16
C ILE A 116 -1.61 20.93 -7.35
N TYR A 117 -2.29 20.43 -6.32
CA TYR A 117 -3.73 20.17 -6.35
C TYR A 117 -4.59 21.46 -6.29
N GLY A 118 -3.97 22.64 -6.17
CA GLY A 118 -4.68 23.92 -6.07
C GLY A 118 -5.33 24.16 -4.71
N ALA A 119 -4.88 23.46 -3.68
CA ALA A 119 -5.28 23.58 -2.27
C ALA A 119 -4.06 23.91 -1.39
N PRO A 120 -3.44 25.09 -1.53
CA PRO A 120 -2.34 25.49 -0.67
C PRO A 120 -2.68 25.25 0.80
N SER A 121 -1.78 24.65 1.53
CA SER A 121 -2.03 24.17 2.90
C SER A 121 -0.81 24.35 3.77
N VAL A 122 -1.05 24.54 5.06
CA VAL A 122 -0.03 24.37 6.10
C VAL A 122 -0.21 22.94 6.66
N VAL A 123 0.89 22.21 6.75
CA VAL A 123 0.86 20.83 7.31
C VAL A 123 1.43 20.88 8.73
N HIS A 124 0.60 20.51 9.71
CA HIS A 124 1.01 20.31 11.10
C HIS A 124 1.44 18.87 11.28
N VAL A 125 2.58 18.67 11.94
CA VAL A 125 3.14 17.33 12.19
C VAL A 125 3.16 17.08 13.69
N GLU A 126 2.66 15.92 14.09
CA GLU A 126 2.70 15.42 15.45
C GLU A 126 3.35 14.03 15.45
N VAL A 127 4.44 13.90 16.19
CA VAL A 127 5.20 12.63 16.31
C VAL A 127 4.96 12.04 17.70
N GLN A 128 4.53 10.80 17.77
CA GLN A 128 4.30 10.05 19.00
C GLN A 128 4.92 8.65 18.84
N LYS A 129 5.96 8.34 19.60
CA LYS A 129 6.65 7.01 19.60
C LYS A 129 6.70 6.32 18.21
N GLU A 130 5.69 5.50 17.90
CA GLU A 130 5.59 4.72 16.65
C GLU A 130 4.56 5.30 15.67
N LYS A 131 4.10 6.53 15.87
CA LYS A 131 3.06 7.16 15.06
C LYS A 131 3.43 8.58 14.67
N MET A 132 3.25 8.91 13.38
CA MET A 132 3.45 10.24 12.83
C MET A 132 2.15 10.70 12.16
N ASN A 133 1.58 11.80 12.66
CA ASN A 133 0.34 12.38 12.15
C ASN A 133 0.64 13.66 11.38
N PHE A 134 0.10 13.77 10.16
CA PHE A 134 0.16 14.97 9.34
C PHE A 134 -1.27 15.51 9.16
N VAL A 135 -1.51 16.74 9.58
CA VAL A 135 -2.82 17.37 9.48
C VAL A 135 -2.73 18.60 8.57
N PHE A 136 -3.47 18.56 7.47
CA PHE A 136 -3.57 19.69 6.55
C PHE A 136 -4.56 20.72 7.07
N GLU A 137 -4.14 21.96 7.10
CA GLU A 137 -4.98 23.15 7.28
C GLU A 137 -5.07 23.92 5.97
N THR A 138 -6.28 24.03 5.39
CA THR A 138 -6.51 24.62 4.08
C THR A 138 -7.95 25.14 3.95
N ASP A 139 -8.13 26.19 3.13
CA ASP A 139 -9.44 26.72 2.76
C ASP A 139 -10.20 25.84 1.75
N LYS A 140 -9.51 24.87 1.13
CA LYS A 140 -10.09 24.00 0.08
C LYS A 140 -9.97 22.49 0.41
N PRO A 141 -10.49 22.06 1.58
CA PRO A 141 -10.29 20.68 2.06
C PRO A 141 -10.84 19.62 1.10
N GLY A 142 -11.90 19.93 0.35
CA GLY A 142 -12.52 19.00 -0.59
C GLY A 142 -11.60 18.51 -1.70
N LEU A 143 -10.63 19.33 -2.13
CA LEU A 143 -9.65 18.95 -3.17
C LEU A 143 -8.67 17.89 -2.66
N LEU A 144 -8.26 17.98 -1.40
CA LEU A 144 -7.32 17.02 -0.79
C LEU A 144 -8.02 15.76 -0.25
N ILE A 145 -9.31 15.87 0.09
CA ILE A 145 -10.11 14.73 0.55
C ILE A 145 -10.54 13.87 -0.64
N GLY A 146 -11.11 14.49 -1.67
CA GLY A 146 -11.71 13.81 -2.80
C GLY A 146 -12.98 13.04 -2.46
N LYS A 147 -13.56 12.33 -3.44
CA LYS A 147 -14.78 11.54 -3.24
C LYS A 147 -14.50 10.39 -2.26
N TYR A 148 -15.20 10.38 -1.12
CA TYR A 148 -15.05 9.39 -0.03
C TYR A 148 -13.63 9.27 0.53
N GLY A 149 -12.85 10.35 0.52
CA GLY A 149 -11.49 10.34 1.04
C GLY A 149 -10.46 9.59 0.17
N LYS A 150 -10.76 9.35 -1.13
CA LYS A 150 -9.86 8.61 -2.02
C LYS A 150 -8.53 9.33 -2.23
N ILE A 151 -8.55 10.65 -2.41
CA ILE A 151 -7.34 11.46 -2.59
C ILE A 151 -6.55 11.47 -1.28
N LEU A 152 -7.22 11.71 -0.15
CA LEU A 152 -6.60 11.70 1.17
C LEU A 152 -5.90 10.37 1.48
N ASN A 153 -6.52 9.25 1.12
CA ASN A 153 -5.91 7.93 1.29
C ASN A 153 -4.69 7.72 0.38
N ALA A 154 -4.73 8.23 -0.85
CA ALA A 154 -3.56 8.19 -1.74
C ALA A 154 -2.40 9.04 -1.20
N ILE A 155 -2.70 10.24 -0.71
CA ILE A 155 -1.71 11.11 -0.05
C ILE A 155 -1.11 10.41 1.18
N GLN A 156 -1.91 9.69 1.98
CA GLN A 156 -1.40 8.93 3.11
C GLN A 156 -0.41 7.83 2.69
N VAL A 157 -0.67 7.12 1.59
CA VAL A 157 0.27 6.12 1.07
C VAL A 157 1.60 6.77 0.67
N LEU A 158 1.54 7.93 0.01
CA LEU A 158 2.75 8.69 -0.36
C LEU A 158 3.53 9.16 0.87
N ALA A 159 2.83 9.66 1.90
CA ALA A 159 3.43 10.04 3.16
C ALA A 159 4.11 8.85 3.86
N GLN A 160 3.44 7.69 3.89
CA GLN A 160 3.98 6.45 4.45
C GLN A 160 5.29 6.04 3.75
N VAL A 161 5.31 6.06 2.41
CA VAL A 161 6.50 5.75 1.61
C VAL A 161 7.62 6.76 1.87
N SER A 162 7.28 8.06 1.98
CA SER A 162 8.26 9.11 2.27
C SER A 162 8.93 8.90 3.64
N VAL A 163 8.14 8.67 4.69
CA VAL A 163 8.65 8.45 6.06
C VAL A 163 9.54 7.21 6.14
N HIS A 164 9.12 6.10 5.50
CA HIS A 164 9.87 4.84 5.54
C HIS A 164 11.22 4.87 4.78
N ARG A 165 11.52 5.94 4.08
CA ARG A 165 12.87 6.16 3.51
C ARG A 165 13.91 6.53 4.58
N PHE A 166 13.47 7.16 5.66
CA PHE A 166 14.32 7.68 6.73
C PHE A 166 14.26 6.78 7.96
N VAL A 167 13.07 6.27 8.30
CA VAL A 167 12.84 5.50 9.53
C VAL A 167 12.75 4.02 9.22
N LYS A 168 13.73 3.24 9.70
CA LYS A 168 13.73 1.79 9.64
C LYS A 168 12.94 1.26 10.85
N GLY A 169 11.74 0.72 10.63
CA GLY A 169 10.93 0.16 11.70
C GLY A 169 9.43 0.37 11.51
N ARG A 170 8.65 0.03 12.52
CA ARG A 170 7.19 0.17 12.51
C ARG A 170 6.78 1.60 12.86
N MET A 171 6.88 2.52 11.89
CA MET A 171 6.31 3.85 12.01
C MET A 171 4.95 3.90 11.29
N SER A 172 3.87 4.09 12.02
CA SER A 172 2.53 4.29 11.46
C SER A 172 2.34 5.75 11.06
N VAL A 173 2.00 5.99 9.79
CA VAL A 173 1.74 7.35 9.29
C VAL A 173 0.24 7.53 9.08
N GLN A 174 -0.31 8.61 9.63
CA GLN A 174 -1.68 9.03 9.41
C GLN A 174 -1.71 10.43 8.80
N VAL A 175 -2.60 10.61 7.83
CA VAL A 175 -2.84 11.92 7.19
C VAL A 175 -4.30 12.28 7.36
N ASP A 176 -4.61 13.52 7.76
CA ASP A 176 -5.98 14.03 7.84
C ASP A 176 -6.08 15.47 7.31
N VAL A 177 -7.30 15.90 7.03
CA VAL A 177 -7.65 17.25 6.59
C VAL A 177 -8.80 17.75 7.44
N GLY A 178 -8.52 18.64 8.42
CA GLY A 178 -9.54 19.30 9.25
C GLY A 178 -10.53 18.30 9.87
N ASP A 179 -10.06 17.24 10.53
CA ASP A 179 -10.87 16.20 11.20
C ASP A 179 -11.87 15.47 10.26
N TYR A 180 -11.52 15.35 8.98
CA TYR A 180 -12.41 14.69 8.01
C TYR A 180 -12.71 13.23 8.41
N ARG A 181 -11.71 12.48 8.88
CA ARG A 181 -11.88 11.06 9.22
C ARG A 181 -12.91 10.86 10.34
N LEU A 182 -12.89 11.72 11.36
CA LEU A 182 -13.86 11.69 12.45
C LEU A 182 -15.26 12.00 11.93
N ARG A 183 -15.43 13.14 11.23
CA ARG A 183 -16.71 13.54 10.64
C ARG A 183 -17.27 12.51 9.66
N ARG A 184 -16.41 11.87 8.87
CA ARG A 184 -16.82 10.82 7.94
C ARG A 184 -17.32 9.58 8.66
N THR A 185 -16.65 9.16 9.73
CA THR A 185 -17.09 8.04 10.56
C THR A 185 -18.46 8.31 11.17
N GLU A 186 -18.69 9.49 11.72
CA GLU A 186 -20.01 9.91 12.24
C GLU A 186 -21.09 9.90 11.16
N ALA A 187 -20.78 10.42 9.97
CA ALA A 187 -21.70 10.39 8.84
C ALA A 187 -22.08 8.96 8.42
N LEU A 188 -21.12 8.03 8.40
CA LEU A 188 -21.37 6.62 8.09
C LEU A 188 -22.25 5.95 9.17
N GLN A 189 -22.07 6.29 10.45
CA GLN A 189 -22.94 5.82 11.53
C GLN A 189 -24.37 6.34 11.35
N GLN A 190 -24.55 7.63 11.01
CA GLN A 190 -25.87 8.20 10.75
C GLN A 190 -26.55 7.53 9.55
N ILE A 191 -25.80 7.25 8.47
CA ILE A 191 -26.31 6.50 7.31
C ILE A 191 -26.77 5.11 7.75
N ALA A 192 -25.96 4.40 8.54
CA ALA A 192 -26.29 3.08 9.04
C ALA A 192 -27.57 3.08 9.87
N GLU A 193 -27.70 3.99 10.85
CA GLU A 193 -28.88 4.11 11.69
C GLU A 193 -30.15 4.45 10.90
N LYS A 194 -30.06 5.40 9.97
CA LYS A 194 -31.17 5.81 9.12
C LYS A 194 -31.63 4.65 8.24
N THR A 195 -30.68 3.89 7.70
CA THR A 195 -30.94 2.71 6.89
C THR A 195 -31.59 1.60 7.70
N ALA A 196 -31.05 1.30 8.89
CA ALA A 196 -31.62 0.33 9.80
C ALA A 196 -33.07 0.63 10.16
N ARG A 197 -33.36 1.89 10.52
CA ARG A 197 -34.74 2.34 10.83
C ARG A 197 -35.67 2.16 9.64
N ARG A 198 -35.19 2.45 8.42
CA ARG A 198 -35.97 2.29 7.19
C ARG A 198 -36.30 0.81 6.94
N VAL A 199 -35.30 -0.06 6.98
CA VAL A 199 -35.47 -1.52 6.78
C VAL A 199 -36.44 -2.11 7.81
N LEU A 200 -36.28 -1.78 9.10
CA LEU A 200 -37.17 -2.27 10.16
C LEU A 200 -38.61 -1.80 10.01
N LYS A 201 -38.82 -0.59 9.46
CA LYS A 201 -40.15 -0.02 9.22
C LYS A 201 -40.81 -0.59 7.95
N THR A 202 -40.09 -0.64 6.84
CA THR A 202 -40.63 -1.04 5.52
C THR A 202 -40.62 -2.52 5.28
N LYS A 203 -39.77 -3.27 6.00
CA LYS A 203 -39.50 -4.70 5.77
C LYS A 203 -38.94 -5.02 4.39
N GLN A 204 -38.42 -4.01 3.70
CA GLN A 204 -37.81 -4.15 2.38
C GLN A 204 -36.30 -3.89 2.45
N PRO A 205 -35.50 -4.57 1.64
CA PRO A 205 -34.06 -4.33 1.56
C PRO A 205 -33.78 -2.89 1.08
N VAL A 206 -32.70 -2.34 1.59
CA VAL A 206 -32.19 -1.01 1.19
C VAL A 206 -30.80 -1.18 0.62
N TYR A 207 -30.61 -0.68 -0.59
CA TYR A 207 -29.34 -0.67 -1.30
C TYR A 207 -28.67 0.67 -1.06
N LEU A 208 -27.46 0.66 -0.49
CA LEU A 208 -26.66 1.87 -0.33
C LEU A 208 -25.96 2.22 -1.65
N GLU A 209 -25.51 3.46 -1.78
CA GLU A 209 -24.65 3.83 -2.89
C GLU A 209 -23.31 3.06 -2.87
N PRO A 210 -22.61 2.99 -4.00
CA PRO A 210 -21.26 2.38 -4.03
C PRO A 210 -20.30 3.08 -3.08
N LEU A 211 -19.75 2.32 -2.15
CA LEU A 211 -18.83 2.78 -1.12
C LEU A 211 -17.52 1.99 -1.16
N PRO A 212 -16.38 2.59 -0.77
CA PRO A 212 -15.12 1.87 -0.59
C PRO A 212 -15.26 0.70 0.39
N ALA A 213 -14.43 -0.32 0.22
CA ALA A 213 -14.50 -1.55 1.02
C ALA A 213 -14.41 -1.29 2.54
N TYR A 214 -13.54 -0.37 2.96
CA TYR A 214 -13.38 -0.03 4.38
C TYR A 214 -14.64 0.66 4.97
N GLU A 215 -15.35 1.50 4.20
CA GLU A 215 -16.58 2.14 4.63
C GLU A 215 -17.74 1.12 4.71
N ARG A 216 -17.82 0.22 3.73
CA ARG A 216 -18.79 -0.88 3.78
C ARG A 216 -18.56 -1.77 5.02
N LYS A 217 -17.29 -2.05 5.37
CA LYS A 217 -16.93 -2.79 6.57
C LYS A 217 -17.33 -2.05 7.86
N GLN A 218 -17.16 -0.73 7.91
CA GLN A 218 -17.58 0.08 9.07
C GLN A 218 -19.09 0.05 9.26
N ILE A 219 -19.87 0.26 8.20
CA ILE A 219 -21.35 0.19 8.26
C ILE A 219 -21.80 -1.22 8.67
N HIS A 220 -21.21 -2.26 8.09
CA HIS A 220 -21.50 -3.65 8.44
C HIS A 220 -21.23 -3.91 9.94
N ALA A 221 -20.06 -3.52 10.43
CA ALA A 221 -19.70 -3.69 11.85
C ALA A 221 -20.61 -2.92 12.81
N TYR A 222 -21.12 -1.76 12.39
CA TYR A 222 -22.09 -0.99 13.17
C TYR A 222 -23.45 -1.69 13.21
N LEU A 223 -23.95 -2.17 12.05
CA LEU A 223 -25.26 -2.80 11.92
C LEU A 223 -25.31 -4.23 12.47
N SER A 224 -24.20 -4.96 12.47
CA SER A 224 -24.11 -6.32 13.04
C SER A 224 -24.44 -6.41 14.54
N LYS A 225 -24.40 -5.28 15.25
CA LYS A 225 -24.86 -5.17 16.65
C LYS A 225 -26.38 -5.41 16.78
N ASN A 226 -27.14 -5.24 15.72
CA ASN A 226 -28.58 -5.44 15.68
C ASN A 226 -28.92 -6.77 15.04
N LYS A 227 -29.27 -7.77 15.85
CA LYS A 227 -29.61 -9.15 15.41
C LYS A 227 -30.79 -9.25 14.44
N ARG A 228 -31.60 -8.17 14.28
CA ARG A 228 -32.75 -8.13 13.37
C ARG A 228 -32.37 -7.65 11.96
N ILE A 229 -31.11 -7.32 11.72
CA ILE A 229 -30.62 -6.78 10.45
C ILE A 229 -29.49 -7.67 9.94
N SER A 230 -29.57 -8.03 8.67
CA SER A 230 -28.52 -8.67 7.90
C SER A 230 -27.93 -7.67 6.91
N THR A 231 -26.64 -7.79 6.63
CA THR A 231 -25.96 -6.97 5.63
C THR A 231 -24.96 -7.78 4.84
N HIS A 232 -24.93 -7.57 3.54
CA HIS A 232 -23.96 -8.18 2.62
C HIS A 232 -23.58 -7.18 1.52
N SER A 233 -22.42 -7.42 0.89
CA SER A 233 -21.94 -6.55 -0.18
C SER A 233 -22.14 -7.19 -1.53
N GLU A 234 -22.74 -6.46 -2.48
CA GLU A 234 -23.00 -6.88 -3.85
C GLU A 234 -22.24 -6.04 -4.88
N GLY A 235 -22.13 -6.55 -6.11
CA GLY A 235 -21.49 -5.87 -7.23
C GLY A 235 -19.99 -6.07 -7.28
N LYS A 236 -19.34 -5.38 -8.23
CA LYS A 236 -17.87 -5.39 -8.44
C LYS A 236 -17.31 -4.00 -8.23
N GLU A 237 -16.09 -3.90 -7.70
CA GLU A 237 -15.39 -2.61 -7.63
C GLU A 237 -15.24 -1.98 -9.02
N PRO A 238 -15.38 -0.67 -9.14
CA PRO A 238 -15.58 0.36 -8.11
C PRO A 238 -17.02 0.64 -7.74
N HIS A 239 -18.01 -0.14 -8.25
CA HIS A 239 -19.45 0.06 -8.07
C HIS A 239 -20.07 -0.87 -7.02
N ARG A 240 -19.24 -1.52 -6.20
CA ARG A 240 -19.71 -2.42 -5.15
C ARG A 240 -20.39 -1.64 -4.02
N TYR A 241 -21.55 -2.13 -3.60
CA TYR A 241 -22.41 -1.48 -2.61
C TYR A 241 -22.80 -2.44 -1.47
N LEU A 242 -23.38 -1.89 -0.41
CA LEU A 242 -23.90 -2.67 0.71
C LEU A 242 -25.42 -2.78 0.62
N VAL A 243 -25.93 -3.98 0.79
CA VAL A 243 -27.35 -4.27 0.95
C VAL A 243 -27.65 -4.46 2.43
N VAL A 244 -28.73 -3.84 2.90
CA VAL A 244 -29.20 -3.93 4.29
C VAL A 244 -30.64 -4.44 4.28
N GLU A 245 -30.88 -5.54 4.98
CA GLU A 245 -32.18 -6.23 4.99
C GLU A 245 -32.54 -6.78 6.36
N ILE A 246 -33.76 -7.30 6.51
CA ILE A 246 -34.17 -8.00 7.74
C ILE A 246 -33.40 -9.32 7.83
N ALA A 247 -32.86 -9.62 9.00
CA ALA A 247 -32.32 -10.96 9.29
C ALA A 247 -33.47 -11.97 9.34
N GLU A 248 -33.29 -13.10 8.67
CA GLU A 248 -34.19 -14.26 8.69
C GLU A 248 -34.24 -14.95 10.06
#